data_3964570316bca507c02dcd34e28918d6
#
_entry.id   3964570316bca507c02dcd34e28918d6
#
_cell.length_a   1.000
_cell.length_b   1.000
_cell.length_c   1.000
_cell.angle_alpha   90.00
_cell.angle_beta   90.00
_cell.angle_gamma   90.00
#
_symmetry.space_group_name_H-M   'P 1'
#
loop_
_entity.id
_entity.type
_entity.pdbx_description
1 polymer ?
#
loop_
_entity_poly.entity_id
_entity_poly.type
_entity_poly.pdbx_seq_one_letter_code
_entity_poly.pdbx_strand_id
1 'polypeptide(L)'
;MKKLILLLTIQLLAHGILAQETLVFEAGKEGHAIYRIPAIISLPNGELLAFAEGRVNGSDDFGDVNLVMKRSLDGGFTWSPLQTLVDYDSLQAGNPAPVVDRLDPNYPEGVIFLFYNTGNNHEYDIRMNKGVREVWMIKSFDLGRNWTEPENITLQVHKPNNPDFNPKYKNPDDWRHYANTPGHAFQFQQGPHKGRIYVAANHSSGGPKEDWSDYQAHGFFTDDKGKSFEISESVQIPGSNESIAAELSNGRMIMSSRYQKGTVRQRILAFSSDGGETWDEAYFEEELPDPVCQASILDIGELNGKAIIAHSNAADEKERNYLTIKISYDEGKTWDHIIPVDFTGESEKLPWTAYSDLVKLDEQTLGILYERDNYHQIVFKIISWR
;
A
#
# COMPACT_ATOMS: atom_id res chain seq x y z
N MET A 1 49.97 -21.71 -49.34
CA MET A 1 48.56 -21.40 -49.03
C MET A 1 48.37 -21.49 -47.53
N LYS A 2 48.45 -20.36 -46.81
CA LYS A 2 48.24 -20.30 -45.34
C LYS A 2 46.78 -19.97 -45.10
N LYS A 3 46.06 -20.90 -44.43
CA LYS A 3 44.69 -20.67 -43.98
C LYS A 3 44.72 -19.83 -42.69
N LEU A 4 44.13 -18.64 -42.77
CA LEU A 4 43.92 -17.75 -41.66
C LEU A 4 42.62 -18.20 -40.94
N ILE A 5 42.74 -18.69 -39.73
CA ILE A 5 41.59 -19.03 -38.88
C ILE A 5 41.26 -17.76 -38.08
N LEU A 6 40.08 -17.16 -38.37
CA LEU A 6 39.57 -16.00 -37.66
C LEU A 6 38.78 -16.56 -36.42
N LEU A 7 39.34 -16.43 -35.22
CA LEU A 7 38.67 -16.70 -33.98
C LEU A 7 37.76 -15.50 -33.67
N LEU A 8 36.46 -15.71 -33.79
CA LEU A 8 35.43 -14.77 -33.32
C LEU A 8 35.24 -15.03 -31.81
N THR A 9 35.83 -14.19 -30.96
CA THR A 9 35.54 -14.17 -29.52
C THR A 9 34.20 -13.44 -29.29
N ILE A 10 33.15 -14.19 -29.03
CA ILE A 10 31.87 -13.65 -28.52
C ILE A 10 32.12 -13.31 -27.06
N GLN A 11 32.28 -12.02 -26.75
CA GLN A 11 32.18 -11.52 -25.38
C GLN A 11 30.70 -11.53 -25.00
N LEU A 12 30.27 -12.51 -24.21
CA LEU A 12 29.06 -12.42 -23.42
C LEU A 12 29.27 -11.33 -22.36
N LEU A 13 28.77 -10.14 -22.64
CA LEU A 13 28.54 -9.14 -21.62
C LEU A 13 27.44 -9.68 -20.68
N ALA A 14 27.85 -10.31 -19.58
CA ALA A 14 26.97 -10.50 -18.44
C ALA A 14 26.64 -9.11 -17.90
N HIS A 15 25.51 -8.55 -18.33
CA HIS A 15 24.93 -7.39 -17.68
C HIS A 15 24.45 -7.92 -16.32
N GLY A 16 25.26 -7.76 -15.28
CA GLY A 16 24.77 -7.76 -13.91
C GLY A 16 23.69 -6.68 -13.87
N ILE A 17 22.45 -7.07 -13.58
CA ILE A 17 21.38 -6.12 -13.29
C ILE A 17 21.82 -5.45 -11.99
N LEU A 18 22.50 -4.32 -12.11
CA LEU A 18 22.69 -3.41 -10.98
C LEU A 18 21.28 -3.02 -10.54
N ALA A 19 20.99 -3.16 -9.25
CA ALA A 19 19.73 -2.72 -8.69
C ALA A 19 19.49 -1.26 -9.10
N GLN A 20 18.56 -1.06 -10.03
CA GLN A 20 18.30 0.28 -10.56
C GLN A 20 17.39 1.03 -9.60
N GLU A 21 17.83 2.20 -9.19
CA GLU A 21 17.10 3.12 -8.33
C GLU A 21 16.79 4.40 -9.08
N THR A 22 15.57 4.92 -8.91
CA THR A 22 15.10 6.15 -9.56
C THR A 22 14.35 7.00 -8.56
N LEU A 23 14.69 8.29 -8.47
CA LEU A 23 13.96 9.28 -7.68
C LEU A 23 12.62 9.58 -8.36
N VAL A 24 11.50 9.34 -7.65
CA VAL A 24 10.15 9.54 -8.17
C VAL A 24 9.55 10.86 -7.69
N PHE A 25 9.56 11.10 -6.38
CA PHE A 25 9.10 12.35 -5.80
C PHE A 25 10.20 12.93 -4.89
N GLU A 26 10.38 14.25 -4.99
CA GLU A 26 11.41 14.98 -4.24
C GLU A 26 10.80 16.16 -3.47
N ALA A 27 11.08 16.26 -2.19
CA ALA A 27 10.62 17.35 -1.34
C ALA A 27 11.01 18.72 -1.91
N GLY A 28 10.08 19.69 -1.84
CA GLY A 28 10.27 21.04 -2.36
C GLY A 28 10.17 21.15 -3.88
N LYS A 29 9.78 20.11 -4.58
CA LYS A 29 9.57 20.12 -6.04
C LYS A 29 8.08 20.06 -6.40
N GLU A 30 7.76 20.46 -7.63
CA GLU A 30 6.44 20.34 -8.26
C GLU A 30 5.28 20.82 -7.38
N GLY A 31 5.53 21.88 -6.57
CA GLY A 31 4.50 22.58 -5.78
C GLY A 31 4.24 22.02 -4.37
N HIS A 32 4.94 21.00 -3.93
CA HIS A 32 4.73 20.38 -2.63
C HIS A 32 6.00 20.42 -1.76
N ALA A 33 5.82 20.74 -0.48
CA ALA A 33 6.92 20.79 0.48
C ALA A 33 7.49 19.39 0.74
N ILE A 34 6.61 18.37 0.76
CA ILE A 34 7.01 16.97 1.02
C ILE A 34 6.04 15.99 0.35
N TYR A 35 6.51 14.77 0.11
CA TYR A 35 5.69 13.66 -0.40
C TYR A 35 5.71 12.50 0.59
N ARG A 36 4.53 11.92 0.85
CA ARG A 36 4.36 10.83 1.80
C ARG A 36 3.43 9.74 1.24
N ILE A 37 3.36 8.61 1.95
CA ILE A 37 2.34 7.57 1.76
C ILE A 37 2.38 7.01 0.32
N PRO A 38 3.49 6.35 -0.06
CA PRO A 38 3.63 5.79 -1.40
C PRO A 38 2.67 4.62 -1.64
N ALA A 39 2.11 4.56 -2.85
CA ALA A 39 1.42 3.40 -3.38
C ALA A 39 1.80 3.19 -4.86
N ILE A 40 1.86 1.95 -5.32
CA ILE A 40 2.26 1.64 -6.70
C ILE A 40 1.48 0.47 -7.26
N ILE A 41 1.11 0.57 -8.53
CA ILE A 41 0.49 -0.53 -9.28
C ILE A 41 1.16 -0.71 -10.65
N SER A 42 1.14 -1.94 -11.17
CA SER A 42 1.47 -2.27 -12.56
C SER A 42 0.19 -2.43 -13.38
N LEU A 43 0.19 -1.86 -14.57
CA LEU A 43 -0.91 -1.98 -15.52
C LEU A 43 -0.72 -3.20 -16.42
N PRO A 44 -1.79 -3.73 -17.06
CA PRO A 44 -1.69 -4.88 -17.98
C PRO A 44 -0.75 -4.68 -19.17
N ASN A 45 -0.53 -3.43 -19.59
CA ASN A 45 0.40 -3.06 -20.65
C ASN A 45 1.86 -2.87 -20.21
N GLY A 46 2.17 -3.12 -18.90
CA GLY A 46 3.50 -2.97 -18.32
C GLY A 46 3.87 -1.56 -17.83
N GLU A 47 2.99 -0.57 -18.00
CA GLU A 47 3.18 0.76 -17.40
C GLU A 47 3.06 0.66 -15.88
N LEU A 48 3.75 1.57 -15.16
CA LEU A 48 3.62 1.71 -13.71
C LEU A 48 2.96 3.04 -13.35
N LEU A 49 2.12 3.03 -12.34
CA LEU A 49 1.58 4.23 -11.71
C LEU A 49 2.01 4.31 -10.26
N ALA A 50 2.73 5.37 -9.91
CA ALA A 50 3.15 5.69 -8.55
C ALA A 50 2.27 6.81 -8.00
N PHE A 51 1.70 6.61 -6.82
CA PHE A 51 0.84 7.55 -6.11
C PHE A 51 1.51 8.00 -4.81
N ALA A 52 1.18 9.21 -4.37
CA ALA A 52 1.61 9.72 -3.07
C ALA A 52 0.65 10.79 -2.56
N GLU A 53 0.77 11.13 -1.29
CA GLU A 53 0.30 12.41 -0.75
C GLU A 53 1.32 13.49 -1.08
N GLY A 54 0.90 14.51 -1.82
CA GLY A 54 1.65 15.76 -2.00
C GLY A 54 1.22 16.77 -0.94
N ARG A 55 2.07 17.02 0.06
CA ARG A 55 1.80 17.92 1.17
C ARG A 55 2.36 19.31 0.86
N VAL A 56 1.49 20.29 0.71
CA VAL A 56 1.86 21.62 0.21
C VAL A 56 2.69 22.40 1.22
N ASN A 57 2.32 22.35 2.50
CA ASN A 57 2.86 23.26 3.53
C ASN A 57 3.93 22.63 4.45
N GLY A 58 4.08 21.33 4.47
CA GLY A 58 5.04 20.66 5.38
C GLY A 58 4.77 19.17 5.55
N SER A 59 5.30 18.59 6.64
CA SER A 59 5.23 17.16 6.91
C SER A 59 3.99 16.71 7.70
N ASP A 60 3.16 17.65 8.15
CA ASP A 60 1.98 17.35 8.96
C ASP A 60 0.99 16.45 8.22
N ASP A 61 0.37 15.53 8.96
CA ASP A 61 -0.58 14.57 8.40
C ASP A 61 -1.95 15.18 8.06
N PHE A 62 -2.17 16.44 8.39
CA PHE A 62 -3.36 17.20 8.06
C PHE A 62 -3.00 18.61 7.57
N GLY A 63 -3.76 19.11 6.59
CA GLY A 63 -3.61 20.41 5.96
C GLY A 63 -3.94 20.32 4.48
N ASP A 64 -3.34 21.20 3.69
CA ASP A 64 -3.38 21.15 2.23
C ASP A 64 -2.57 19.95 1.74
N VAL A 65 -3.26 18.83 1.55
CA VAL A 65 -2.70 17.55 1.13
C VAL A 65 -3.45 17.04 -0.09
N ASN A 66 -2.72 16.89 -1.19
CA ASN A 66 -3.26 16.46 -2.48
C ASN A 66 -2.90 14.99 -2.77
N LEU A 67 -3.74 14.28 -3.50
CA LEU A 67 -3.36 13.03 -4.13
C LEU A 67 -2.68 13.30 -5.46
N VAL A 68 -1.47 12.80 -5.59
CA VAL A 68 -0.63 12.99 -6.78
C VAL A 68 -0.21 11.68 -7.38
N MET A 69 0.09 11.70 -8.68
CA MET A 69 0.49 10.52 -9.45
C MET A 69 1.63 10.86 -10.41
N LYS A 70 2.52 9.87 -10.63
CA LYS A 70 3.46 9.84 -11.74
C LYS A 70 3.36 8.51 -12.47
N ARG A 71 3.68 8.53 -13.76
CA ARG A 71 3.63 7.36 -14.66
C ARG A 71 5.01 7.01 -15.18
N SER A 72 5.31 5.72 -15.24
CA SER A 72 6.46 5.20 -15.98
C SER A 72 5.98 4.34 -17.16
N LEU A 73 6.56 4.56 -18.34
CA LEU A 73 6.31 3.81 -19.58
C LEU A 73 7.40 2.76 -19.86
N ASP A 74 8.43 2.73 -19.04
CA ASP A 74 9.66 1.97 -19.27
C ASP A 74 10.06 1.08 -18.08
N GLY A 75 9.08 0.68 -17.27
CA GLY A 75 9.30 -0.23 -16.13
C GLY A 75 9.97 0.43 -14.91
N GLY A 76 9.84 1.76 -14.77
CA GLY A 76 10.36 2.49 -13.61
C GLY A 76 11.71 3.20 -13.84
N PHE A 77 12.24 3.16 -15.06
CA PHE A 77 13.50 3.85 -15.40
C PHE A 77 13.33 5.37 -15.48
N THR A 78 12.18 5.83 -16.00
CA THR A 78 11.83 7.25 -16.04
C THR A 78 10.39 7.46 -15.62
N TRP A 79 10.08 8.66 -15.11
CA TRP A 79 8.76 9.03 -14.60
C TRP A 79 8.28 10.33 -15.24
N SER A 80 6.98 10.41 -15.49
CA SER A 80 6.33 11.60 -16.04
C SER A 80 6.41 12.79 -15.07
N PRO A 81 6.11 14.02 -15.54
CA PRO A 81 5.74 15.11 -14.65
C PRO A 81 4.58 14.69 -13.73
N LEU A 82 4.48 15.34 -12.57
CA LEU A 82 3.45 15.12 -11.58
C LEU A 82 2.06 15.48 -12.15
N GLN A 83 1.07 14.64 -11.83
CA GLN A 83 -0.34 14.92 -12.04
C GLN A 83 -1.04 14.95 -10.67
N THR A 84 -1.74 16.04 -10.35
CA THR A 84 -2.65 16.11 -9.22
C THR A 84 -3.96 15.44 -9.62
N LEU A 85 -4.39 14.44 -8.85
CA LEU A 85 -5.62 13.68 -9.09
C LEU A 85 -6.79 14.22 -8.27
N VAL A 86 -6.51 14.56 -7.02
CA VAL A 86 -7.51 15.08 -6.07
C VAL A 86 -6.89 16.22 -5.28
N ASP A 87 -7.62 17.32 -5.20
CA ASP A 87 -7.27 18.54 -4.47
C ASP A 87 -8.55 19.05 -3.78
N TYR A 88 -8.49 19.24 -2.48
CA TYR A 88 -9.57 19.78 -1.65
C TYR A 88 -9.14 21.11 -0.99
N ASP A 89 -8.38 21.92 -1.68
CA ASP A 89 -7.84 23.20 -1.20
C ASP A 89 -6.99 23.00 0.07
N SER A 90 -7.44 23.53 1.20
CA SER A 90 -6.72 23.45 2.47
C SER A 90 -7.02 22.18 3.29
N LEU A 91 -7.77 21.23 2.75
CA LEU A 91 -8.15 20.01 3.41
C LEU A 91 -7.31 18.82 2.91
N GLN A 92 -7.34 17.75 3.66
CA GLN A 92 -6.59 16.55 3.32
C GLN A 92 -7.36 15.67 2.33
N ALA A 93 -6.67 15.28 1.23
CA ALA A 93 -6.94 14.08 0.47
C ALA A 93 -5.73 13.15 0.59
N GLY A 94 -5.88 11.96 1.17
CA GLY A 94 -4.75 11.09 1.49
C GLY A 94 -5.05 9.60 1.47
N ASN A 95 -4.07 8.80 1.86
CA ASN A 95 -4.16 7.34 1.91
C ASN A 95 -4.61 6.72 0.57
N PRO A 96 -3.86 6.93 -0.53
CA PRO A 96 -4.19 6.33 -1.81
C PRO A 96 -4.13 4.80 -1.72
N ALA A 97 -5.18 4.12 -2.17
CA ALA A 97 -5.29 2.67 -2.26
C ALA A 97 -5.70 2.28 -3.69
N PRO A 98 -4.75 2.30 -4.64
CA PRO A 98 -5.02 1.93 -6.01
C PRO A 98 -5.12 0.41 -6.19
N VAL A 99 -5.98 -0.03 -7.13
CA VAL A 99 -6.06 -1.41 -7.59
C VAL A 99 -6.52 -1.47 -9.04
N VAL A 100 -6.07 -2.47 -9.77
CA VAL A 100 -6.53 -2.75 -11.15
C VAL A 100 -7.51 -3.91 -11.14
N ASP A 101 -8.75 -3.68 -11.55
CA ASP A 101 -9.66 -4.75 -11.95
C ASP A 101 -9.22 -5.28 -13.32
N ARG A 102 -8.61 -6.46 -13.33
CA ARG A 102 -8.08 -7.15 -14.51
C ARG A 102 -9.10 -8.11 -15.13
N LEU A 103 -10.27 -8.24 -14.51
CA LEU A 103 -11.26 -9.28 -14.84
C LEU A 103 -12.57 -8.73 -15.40
N ASP A 104 -12.70 -7.41 -15.59
CA ASP A 104 -13.87 -6.85 -16.24
C ASP A 104 -13.85 -7.13 -17.74
N PRO A 105 -14.77 -7.97 -18.27
CA PRO A 105 -14.79 -8.32 -19.69
C PRO A 105 -15.11 -7.14 -20.61
N ASN A 106 -15.69 -6.05 -20.08
CA ASN A 106 -15.98 -4.84 -20.86
C ASN A 106 -14.74 -3.94 -21.01
N TYR A 107 -13.73 -4.14 -20.17
CA TYR A 107 -12.49 -3.35 -20.14
C TYR A 107 -11.28 -4.30 -20.08
N PRO A 108 -10.91 -4.95 -21.18
CA PRO A 108 -9.84 -5.96 -21.20
C PRO A 108 -8.46 -5.41 -20.86
N GLU A 109 -8.28 -4.09 -20.95
CA GLU A 109 -7.06 -3.40 -20.50
C GLU A 109 -7.08 -3.08 -18.99
N GLY A 110 -8.18 -3.42 -18.30
CA GLY A 110 -8.39 -3.20 -16.87
C GLY A 110 -9.05 -1.87 -16.55
N VAL A 111 -9.68 -1.83 -15.38
CA VAL A 111 -10.22 -0.61 -14.75
C VAL A 111 -9.41 -0.31 -13.50
N ILE A 112 -8.94 0.92 -13.37
CA ILE A 112 -8.24 1.33 -12.15
C ILE A 112 -9.27 1.91 -11.18
N PHE A 113 -9.28 1.41 -9.96
CA PHE A 113 -9.94 2.02 -8.82
C PHE A 113 -8.88 2.69 -7.96
N LEU A 114 -9.13 3.92 -7.56
CA LEU A 114 -8.34 4.62 -6.56
C LEU A 114 -9.25 5.00 -5.40
N PHE A 115 -9.14 4.27 -4.31
CA PHE A 115 -9.78 4.61 -3.04
C PHE A 115 -8.88 5.57 -2.27
N TYR A 116 -9.50 6.51 -1.54
CA TYR A 116 -8.76 7.48 -0.75
C TYR A 116 -9.62 8.03 0.40
N ASN A 117 -8.99 8.74 1.30
CA ASN A 117 -9.66 9.38 2.42
C ASN A 117 -9.59 10.89 2.30
N THR A 118 -10.65 11.58 2.73
CA THR A 118 -10.58 13.00 3.04
C THR A 118 -10.64 13.21 4.54
N GLY A 119 -10.08 14.33 5.01
CA GLY A 119 -10.12 14.71 6.41
C GLY A 119 -10.24 16.23 6.55
N ASN A 120 -10.98 16.65 7.57
CA ASN A 120 -11.21 18.08 7.85
C ASN A 120 -10.58 18.54 9.17
N ASN A 121 -9.80 17.68 9.81
CA ASN A 121 -9.06 17.99 11.04
C ASN A 121 -7.91 17.00 11.26
N HIS A 122 -7.02 17.29 12.23
CA HIS A 122 -5.98 16.37 12.69
C HIS A 122 -6.59 15.07 13.26
N GLU A 123 -5.84 13.98 13.14
CA GLU A 123 -6.26 12.65 13.63
C GLU A 123 -6.78 12.68 15.06
N TYR A 124 -6.04 13.33 15.98
CA TYR A 124 -6.44 13.42 17.38
C TYR A 124 -7.78 14.12 17.56
N ASP A 125 -8.03 15.24 16.86
CA ASP A 125 -9.30 15.96 16.95
C ASP A 125 -10.45 15.17 16.32
N ILE A 126 -10.20 14.43 15.25
CA ILE A 126 -11.19 13.50 14.67
C ILE A 126 -11.55 12.39 15.67
N ARG A 127 -10.56 11.81 16.35
CA ARG A 127 -10.80 10.84 17.44
C ARG A 127 -11.57 11.45 18.62
N MET A 128 -11.42 12.76 18.85
CA MET A 128 -12.22 13.53 19.81
C MET A 128 -13.61 13.93 19.27
N ASN A 129 -14.00 13.44 18.09
CA ASN A 129 -15.25 13.76 17.39
C ASN A 129 -15.39 15.25 16.97
N LYS A 130 -14.26 15.94 16.74
CA LYS A 130 -14.19 17.35 16.31
C LYS A 130 -13.95 17.48 14.80
N GLY A 131 -14.17 16.44 14.04
CA GLY A 131 -14.00 16.35 12.61
C GLY A 131 -14.44 15.00 12.10
N VAL A 132 -14.20 14.75 10.81
CA VAL A 132 -14.53 13.48 10.17
C VAL A 132 -13.45 13.07 9.19
N ARG A 133 -13.32 11.77 9.01
CA ARG A 133 -12.71 11.12 7.87
C ARG A 133 -13.79 10.54 6.99
N GLU A 134 -13.69 10.78 5.70
CA GLU A 134 -14.60 10.20 4.72
C GLU A 134 -13.83 9.31 3.75
N VAL A 135 -14.53 8.39 3.12
CA VAL A 135 -13.98 7.45 2.16
C VAL A 135 -14.55 7.74 0.78
N TRP A 136 -13.68 7.89 -0.18
CA TRP A 136 -14.00 8.27 -1.54
C TRP A 136 -13.35 7.33 -2.55
N MET A 137 -13.86 7.34 -3.76
CA MET A 137 -13.37 6.54 -4.87
C MET A 137 -13.43 7.33 -6.17
N ILE A 138 -12.38 7.21 -6.99
CA ILE A 138 -12.39 7.57 -8.42
C ILE A 138 -11.97 6.37 -9.24
N LYS A 139 -12.41 6.32 -10.51
CA LYS A 139 -12.10 5.23 -11.45
C LYS A 139 -11.46 5.78 -12.72
N SER A 140 -10.62 4.96 -13.33
CA SER A 140 -10.13 5.22 -14.68
C SER A 140 -10.39 4.01 -15.57
N PHE A 141 -10.93 4.26 -16.77
CA PHE A 141 -11.24 3.27 -17.78
C PHE A 141 -10.26 3.30 -18.96
N ASP A 142 -9.22 4.10 -18.86
CA ASP A 142 -8.23 4.34 -19.91
C ASP A 142 -6.78 4.32 -19.38
N LEU A 143 -6.52 3.40 -18.44
CA LEU A 143 -5.19 3.18 -17.85
C LEU A 143 -4.67 4.41 -17.07
N GLY A 144 -5.55 5.16 -16.37
CA GLY A 144 -5.19 6.29 -15.53
C GLY A 144 -4.88 7.58 -16.29
N ARG A 145 -5.35 7.72 -17.54
CA ARG A 145 -5.21 8.97 -18.30
C ARG A 145 -6.31 9.98 -17.94
N ASN A 146 -7.52 9.48 -17.76
CA ASN A 146 -8.65 10.27 -17.26
C ASN A 146 -9.31 9.56 -16.09
N TRP A 147 -9.89 10.34 -15.19
CA TRP A 147 -10.53 9.84 -13.98
C TRP A 147 -11.97 10.34 -13.89
N THR A 148 -12.85 9.53 -13.29
CA THR A 148 -14.24 9.92 -13.02
C THR A 148 -14.32 11.02 -11.97
N GLU A 149 -15.49 11.64 -11.84
CA GLU A 149 -15.81 12.45 -10.67
C GLU A 149 -15.71 11.60 -9.39
N PRO A 150 -15.33 12.22 -8.26
CA PRO A 150 -15.26 11.53 -6.98
C PRO A 150 -16.61 11.01 -6.48
N GLU A 151 -16.64 9.78 -6.00
CA GLU A 151 -17.81 9.14 -5.38
C GLU A 151 -17.57 8.93 -3.89
N ASN A 152 -18.44 9.49 -3.04
CA ASN A 152 -18.40 9.29 -1.58
C ASN A 152 -19.03 7.95 -1.22
N ILE A 153 -18.22 7.02 -0.73
CA ILE A 153 -18.65 5.68 -0.32
C ILE A 153 -18.66 5.51 1.22
N THR A 154 -18.49 6.58 1.97
CA THR A 154 -18.34 6.57 3.44
C THR A 154 -19.39 5.73 4.14
N LEU A 155 -20.68 5.93 3.81
CA LEU A 155 -21.77 5.20 4.48
C LEU A 155 -21.81 3.70 4.16
N GLN A 156 -21.05 3.24 3.17
CA GLN A 156 -20.97 1.82 2.83
C GLN A 156 -19.80 1.13 3.55
N VAL A 157 -18.71 1.86 3.84
CA VAL A 157 -17.45 1.26 4.29
C VAL A 157 -16.96 1.77 5.65
N HIS A 158 -17.63 2.79 6.20
CA HIS A 158 -17.30 3.42 7.47
C HIS A 158 -18.58 3.57 8.33
N LYS A 159 -18.44 3.62 9.65
CA LYS A 159 -19.56 3.66 10.60
C LYS A 159 -19.48 4.91 11.50
N PRO A 160 -19.48 6.13 10.92
CA PRO A 160 -19.28 7.36 11.68
C PRO A 160 -20.49 7.72 12.56
N ASN A 161 -20.22 8.35 13.70
CA ASN A 161 -21.21 8.93 14.57
C ASN A 161 -20.89 10.41 14.85
N ASN A 162 -21.16 11.26 13.88
CA ASN A 162 -21.01 12.72 13.98
C ASN A 162 -22.14 13.44 13.23
N PRO A 163 -23.39 13.43 13.81
CA PRO A 163 -24.55 13.99 13.15
C PRO A 163 -24.49 15.52 12.99
N ASP A 164 -23.66 16.21 13.74
CA ASP A 164 -23.46 17.66 13.62
C ASP A 164 -22.72 18.01 12.30
N PHE A 165 -21.83 17.11 11.85
CA PHE A 165 -21.18 17.25 10.57
C PHE A 165 -22.08 16.78 9.42
N ASN A 166 -22.63 15.59 9.52
CA ASN A 166 -23.57 15.04 8.53
C ASN A 166 -24.71 14.31 9.24
N PRO A 167 -25.97 14.74 9.07
CA PRO A 167 -27.14 14.11 9.73
C PRO A 167 -27.30 12.61 9.47
N LYS A 168 -26.63 12.05 8.45
CA LYS A 168 -26.62 10.62 8.16
C LYS A 168 -25.59 9.84 9.00
N TYR A 169 -24.58 10.50 9.60
CA TYR A 169 -23.55 9.87 10.43
C TYR A 169 -24.08 9.61 11.84
N LYS A 170 -24.79 8.50 12.00
CA LYS A 170 -25.49 8.11 13.24
C LYS A 170 -25.28 6.63 13.59
N ASN A 171 -24.12 6.06 13.21
CA ASN A 171 -23.87 4.66 13.49
C ASN A 171 -23.48 4.47 14.96
N PRO A 172 -24.11 3.52 15.69
CA PRO A 172 -23.83 3.29 17.11
C PRO A 172 -22.42 2.72 17.38
N ASP A 173 -21.72 2.16 16.37
CA ASP A 173 -20.35 1.67 16.50
C ASP A 173 -19.35 2.82 16.69
N ASP A 174 -19.76 4.07 16.42
CA ASP A 174 -19.00 5.30 16.68
C ASP A 174 -17.57 5.25 16.18
N TRP A 175 -17.39 4.84 14.92
CA TRP A 175 -16.10 4.90 14.27
C TRP A 175 -15.75 6.35 13.96
N ARG A 176 -14.52 6.78 14.30
CA ARG A 176 -14.12 8.18 14.22
C ARG A 176 -13.01 8.41 13.21
N HIS A 177 -11.76 8.08 13.55
CA HIS A 177 -10.71 8.07 12.56
C HIS A 177 -10.86 6.87 11.64
N TYR A 178 -10.50 7.05 10.37
CA TYR A 178 -10.53 6.00 9.37
C TYR A 178 -9.38 6.23 8.37
N ALA A 179 -8.73 5.15 7.96
CA ALA A 179 -7.73 5.19 6.91
C ALA A 179 -7.75 3.91 6.09
N ASN A 180 -7.70 4.06 4.76
CA ASN A 180 -7.40 2.94 3.86
C ASN A 180 -5.93 2.57 3.99
N THR A 181 -5.56 1.32 3.82
CA THR A 181 -4.19 0.78 3.72
C THR A 181 -3.19 1.47 4.70
N PRO A 182 -2.07 2.22 4.37
CA PRO A 182 -1.55 2.70 3.07
C PRO A 182 -0.88 1.64 2.20
N GLY A 183 -0.82 1.93 0.89
CA GLY A 183 -0.29 1.08 -0.16
C GLY A 183 -1.40 0.62 -1.13
N HIS A 184 -1.11 -0.36 -1.97
CA HIS A 184 -2.09 -0.87 -2.94
C HIS A 184 -3.23 -1.68 -2.29
N ALA A 185 -4.39 -1.75 -2.96
CA ALA A 185 -5.41 -2.76 -2.73
C ALA A 185 -5.28 -3.89 -3.75
N PHE A 186 -5.98 -5.01 -3.59
CA PHE A 186 -5.83 -6.13 -4.50
C PHE A 186 -7.17 -6.66 -5.01
N GLN A 187 -7.11 -7.38 -6.14
CA GLN A 187 -8.23 -8.13 -6.68
C GLN A 187 -7.94 -9.62 -6.61
N PHE A 188 -8.86 -10.42 -6.08
CA PHE A 188 -8.77 -11.88 -6.13
C PHE A 188 -8.73 -12.37 -7.57
N GLN A 189 -7.69 -13.13 -7.92
CA GLN A 189 -7.48 -13.66 -9.26
C GLN A 189 -7.98 -15.11 -9.41
N GLN A 190 -8.19 -15.80 -8.29
CA GLN A 190 -8.54 -17.22 -8.27
C GLN A 190 -9.56 -17.57 -7.16
N GLY A 191 -9.96 -18.83 -7.11
CA GLY A 191 -10.83 -19.35 -6.06
C GLY A 191 -12.27 -18.85 -6.12
N PRO A 192 -13.04 -19.03 -5.03
CA PRO A 192 -14.45 -18.70 -4.95
C PRO A 192 -14.75 -17.20 -4.99
N HIS A 193 -13.78 -16.36 -4.61
CA HIS A 193 -13.91 -14.91 -4.55
C HIS A 193 -13.26 -14.21 -5.76
N LYS A 194 -12.95 -14.95 -6.83
CA LYS A 194 -12.36 -14.39 -8.05
C LYS A 194 -13.15 -13.19 -8.57
N GLY A 195 -12.46 -12.04 -8.71
CA GLY A 195 -13.04 -10.77 -9.13
C GLY A 195 -13.36 -9.81 -7.98
N ARG A 196 -13.44 -10.29 -6.74
CA ARG A 196 -13.57 -9.43 -5.56
C ARG A 196 -12.38 -8.46 -5.48
N ILE A 197 -12.67 -7.18 -5.30
CA ILE A 197 -11.66 -6.17 -4.94
C ILE A 197 -11.72 -5.99 -3.44
N TYR A 198 -10.58 -6.14 -2.77
CA TYR A 198 -10.43 -5.99 -1.34
C TYR A 198 -9.52 -4.82 -1.00
N VAL A 199 -9.92 -3.98 -0.06
CA VAL A 199 -9.17 -2.83 0.45
C VAL A 199 -8.98 -3.00 1.95
N ALA A 200 -7.76 -3.15 2.39
CA ALA A 200 -7.45 -3.13 3.82
C ALA A 200 -7.67 -1.72 4.38
N ALA A 201 -8.11 -1.62 5.62
CA ALA A 201 -8.41 -0.37 6.28
C ALA A 201 -8.25 -0.48 7.80
N ASN A 202 -8.34 0.65 8.48
CA ASN A 202 -8.41 0.70 9.93
C ASN A 202 -9.35 1.82 10.40
N HIS A 203 -9.83 1.70 11.62
CA HIS A 203 -10.66 2.71 12.25
C HIS A 203 -10.35 2.83 13.74
N SER A 204 -10.68 3.96 14.34
CA SER A 204 -10.79 4.10 15.78
C SER A 204 -12.26 4.13 16.20
N SER A 205 -12.61 3.58 17.37
CA SER A 205 -13.98 3.54 17.89
C SER A 205 -14.07 4.27 19.23
N GLY A 206 -15.10 5.11 19.38
CA GLY A 206 -15.30 5.90 20.58
C GLY A 206 -14.21 6.94 20.83
N GLY A 207 -14.09 7.41 22.09
CA GLY A 207 -13.06 8.38 22.46
C GLY A 207 -11.65 7.81 22.41
N PRO A 208 -10.62 8.64 22.15
CA PRO A 208 -9.24 8.21 22.06
C PRO A 208 -8.76 7.60 23.39
N LYS A 209 -8.01 6.50 23.30
CA LYS A 209 -7.34 5.88 24.42
C LYS A 209 -5.84 6.15 24.34
N GLU A 210 -5.18 6.35 25.49
CA GLU A 210 -3.76 6.65 25.58
C GLU A 210 -2.90 5.51 25.05
N ASP A 211 -3.35 4.27 25.20
CA ASP A 211 -2.66 3.07 24.73
C ASP A 211 -3.04 2.66 23.31
N TRP A 212 -3.78 3.49 22.56
CA TRP A 212 -4.22 3.24 21.18
C TRP A 212 -5.11 2.00 20.99
N SER A 213 -5.67 1.45 22.06
CA SER A 213 -6.55 0.27 21.98
C SER A 213 -7.94 0.57 21.42
N ASP A 214 -8.23 1.82 21.09
CA ASP A 214 -9.39 2.25 20.31
C ASP A 214 -9.26 1.94 18.81
N TYR A 215 -8.06 1.61 18.30
CA TYR A 215 -7.85 1.22 16.91
C TYR A 215 -8.06 -0.25 16.67
N GLN A 216 -8.62 -0.56 15.49
CA GLN A 216 -8.72 -1.91 14.95
C GLN A 216 -8.55 -1.89 13.42
N ALA A 217 -7.75 -2.83 12.91
CA ALA A 217 -7.68 -3.13 11.49
C ALA A 217 -8.91 -3.90 11.03
N HIS A 218 -9.33 -3.67 9.80
CA HIS A 218 -10.40 -4.35 9.09
C HIS A 218 -10.18 -4.19 7.58
N GLY A 219 -11.17 -4.44 6.78
CA GLY A 219 -11.19 -4.11 5.37
C GLY A 219 -12.61 -3.92 4.85
N PHE A 220 -12.71 -3.65 3.59
CA PHE A 220 -13.97 -3.67 2.85
C PHE A 220 -13.74 -4.21 1.44
N PHE A 221 -14.80 -4.71 0.84
CA PHE A 221 -14.70 -5.34 -0.47
C PHE A 221 -15.93 -5.08 -1.34
N THR A 222 -15.75 -5.30 -2.63
CA THR A 222 -16.83 -5.25 -3.62
C THR A 222 -16.75 -6.47 -4.54
N ASP A 223 -17.92 -7.09 -4.80
CA ASP A 223 -18.09 -8.20 -5.74
C ASP A 223 -18.78 -7.76 -7.04
N ASP A 224 -19.19 -6.49 -7.13
CA ASP A 224 -20.01 -5.95 -8.21
C ASP A 224 -19.36 -4.75 -8.93
N LYS A 225 -17.99 -4.70 -8.91
CA LYS A 225 -17.17 -3.68 -9.59
C LYS A 225 -17.39 -2.28 -9.02
N GLY A 226 -17.49 -2.20 -7.69
CA GLY A 226 -17.62 -0.95 -6.94
C GLY A 226 -18.97 -0.26 -7.07
N LYS A 227 -20.05 -1.02 -7.25
CA LYS A 227 -21.43 -0.49 -7.14
C LYS A 227 -21.92 -0.54 -5.71
N SER A 228 -21.50 -1.57 -4.97
CA SER A 228 -21.76 -1.71 -3.54
C SER A 228 -20.53 -2.28 -2.82
N PHE A 229 -20.47 -2.06 -1.52
CA PHE A 229 -19.37 -2.48 -0.66
C PHE A 229 -19.88 -3.14 0.61
N GLU A 230 -19.14 -4.12 1.09
CA GLU A 230 -19.34 -4.78 2.38
C GLU A 230 -18.10 -4.61 3.26
N ILE A 231 -18.31 -4.55 4.60
CA ILE A 231 -17.25 -4.33 5.58
C ILE A 231 -16.87 -5.67 6.19
N SER A 232 -15.59 -5.98 6.25
CA SER A 232 -15.04 -7.14 6.97
C SER A 232 -15.23 -7.02 8.48
N GLU A 233 -15.21 -8.14 9.19
CA GLU A 233 -14.99 -8.10 10.63
C GLU A 233 -13.66 -7.44 10.98
N SER A 234 -13.58 -6.83 12.17
CA SER A 234 -12.33 -6.26 12.65
C SER A 234 -11.38 -7.34 13.15
N VAL A 235 -10.08 -7.16 12.93
CA VAL A 235 -9.04 -8.02 13.52
C VAL A 235 -9.10 -7.92 15.04
N GLN A 236 -9.16 -9.06 15.73
CA GLN A 236 -9.39 -9.14 17.17
C GLN A 236 -8.11 -8.89 18.02
N ILE A 237 -7.27 -7.95 17.54
CA ILE A 237 -6.09 -7.45 18.27
C ILE A 237 -6.25 -5.92 18.38
N PRO A 238 -6.69 -5.39 19.56
CA PRO A 238 -6.85 -3.96 19.79
C PRO A 238 -5.51 -3.23 19.64
N GLY A 239 -5.51 -2.12 18.89
CA GLY A 239 -4.32 -1.37 18.51
C GLY A 239 -3.74 -1.79 17.16
N SER A 240 -4.37 -2.73 16.43
CA SER A 240 -4.07 -2.97 15.02
C SER A 240 -4.49 -1.73 14.19
N ASN A 241 -3.66 -1.33 13.23
CA ASN A 241 -3.79 -0.05 12.54
C ASN A 241 -3.51 -0.23 11.03
N GLU A 242 -2.68 0.60 10.43
CA GLU A 242 -2.32 0.58 9.01
C GLU A 242 -2.06 -0.84 8.51
N SER A 243 -2.81 -1.24 7.49
CA SER A 243 -2.87 -2.62 7.02
C SER A 243 -2.81 -2.70 5.51
N ILE A 244 -2.26 -3.80 5.03
CA ILE A 244 -2.25 -4.16 3.62
C ILE A 244 -2.47 -5.66 3.50
N ALA A 245 -3.06 -6.12 2.39
CA ALA A 245 -3.44 -7.51 2.23
C ALA A 245 -3.05 -8.08 0.87
N ALA A 246 -2.94 -9.40 0.79
CA ALA A 246 -2.63 -10.14 -0.43
C ALA A 246 -3.44 -11.43 -0.53
N GLU A 247 -3.70 -11.88 -1.76
CA GLU A 247 -4.31 -13.17 -2.03
C GLU A 247 -3.35 -14.31 -1.69
N LEU A 248 -3.89 -15.38 -1.15
CA LEU A 248 -3.24 -16.68 -0.97
C LEU A 248 -3.90 -17.72 -1.90
N SER A 249 -3.35 -18.92 -1.96
CA SER A 249 -3.94 -20.00 -2.76
C SER A 249 -5.37 -20.32 -2.29
N ASN A 250 -6.17 -20.83 -3.23
CA ASN A 250 -7.58 -21.23 -3.03
C ASN A 250 -8.54 -20.12 -2.57
N GLY A 251 -8.25 -18.84 -2.88
CA GLY A 251 -9.09 -17.71 -2.50
C GLY A 251 -9.01 -17.33 -1.02
N ARG A 252 -7.99 -17.83 -0.33
CA ARG A 252 -7.61 -17.34 1.01
C ARG A 252 -6.86 -16.02 0.89
N MET A 253 -6.70 -15.32 2.00
CA MET A 253 -5.90 -14.10 2.04
C MET A 253 -5.13 -13.96 3.36
N ILE A 254 -4.09 -13.12 3.29
CA ILE A 254 -3.29 -12.68 4.41
C ILE A 254 -3.36 -11.15 4.50
N MET A 255 -3.46 -10.60 5.71
CA MET A 255 -3.34 -9.17 5.99
C MET A 255 -2.20 -8.93 6.97
N SER A 256 -1.32 -7.97 6.67
CA SER A 256 -0.26 -7.49 7.55
C SER A 256 -0.65 -6.14 8.11
N SER A 257 -0.70 -6.02 9.44
CA SER A 257 -1.10 -4.79 10.14
C SER A 257 -0.01 -4.27 11.07
N ARG A 258 0.10 -2.94 11.14
CA ARG A 258 0.90 -2.22 12.12
C ARG A 258 0.27 -2.36 13.49
N TYR A 259 1.10 -2.53 14.53
CA TYR A 259 0.65 -2.50 15.90
C TYR A 259 0.91 -1.13 16.54
N GLN A 260 -0.13 -0.28 16.57
CA GLN A 260 -0.01 1.12 16.99
C GLN A 260 0.37 1.30 18.47
N LYS A 261 0.01 0.36 19.34
CA LYS A 261 0.41 0.38 20.75
C LYS A 261 1.93 0.28 20.94
N GLY A 262 2.62 -0.40 20.04
CA GLY A 262 4.08 -0.54 20.03
C GLY A 262 4.69 -1.25 21.24
N THR A 263 3.87 -1.93 22.06
CA THR A 263 4.36 -2.76 23.18
C THR A 263 4.94 -4.08 22.71
N VAL A 264 4.53 -4.54 21.53
CA VAL A 264 5.15 -5.61 20.76
C VAL A 264 5.68 -4.98 19.48
N ARG A 265 6.93 -5.22 19.15
CA ARG A 265 7.62 -4.63 17.99
C ARG A 265 7.68 -5.61 16.82
N GLN A 266 6.51 -6.09 16.43
CA GLN A 266 6.30 -7.09 15.38
C GLN A 266 5.05 -6.73 14.58
N ARG A 267 4.99 -7.21 13.34
CA ARG A 267 3.78 -7.12 12.52
C ARG A 267 2.70 -8.06 13.07
N ILE A 268 1.45 -7.64 12.91
CA ILE A 268 0.29 -8.54 13.09
C ILE A 268 0.01 -9.17 11.72
N LEU A 269 -0.04 -10.50 11.66
CA LEU A 269 -0.59 -11.21 10.51
C LEU A 269 -1.97 -11.74 10.87
N ALA A 270 -2.94 -11.54 9.96
CA ALA A 270 -4.29 -12.09 10.05
C ALA A 270 -4.61 -12.87 8.77
N PHE A 271 -5.28 -14.01 8.92
CA PHE A 271 -5.63 -14.92 7.81
C PHE A 271 -7.14 -15.08 7.71
N SER A 272 -7.62 -15.17 6.46
CA SER A 272 -9.04 -15.40 6.16
C SER A 272 -9.17 -16.48 5.09
N SER A 273 -10.15 -17.37 5.27
CA SER A 273 -10.53 -18.41 4.31
C SER A 273 -11.81 -18.12 3.55
N ASP A 274 -12.50 -17.01 3.84
CA ASP A 274 -13.76 -16.59 3.24
C ASP A 274 -13.66 -15.30 2.40
N GLY A 275 -12.44 -14.99 1.90
CA GLY A 275 -12.20 -13.83 1.06
C GLY A 275 -12.23 -12.51 1.81
N GLY A 276 -11.89 -12.52 3.09
CA GLY A 276 -11.74 -11.35 3.94
C GLY A 276 -13.02 -10.89 4.63
N GLU A 277 -14.07 -11.72 4.68
CA GLU A 277 -15.29 -11.41 5.45
C GLU A 277 -15.02 -11.52 6.94
N THR A 278 -14.37 -12.63 7.36
CA THR A 278 -13.97 -12.91 8.73
C THR A 278 -12.51 -13.34 8.84
N TRP A 279 -12.00 -13.47 10.07
CA TRP A 279 -10.61 -13.82 10.34
C TRP A 279 -10.53 -15.16 11.06
N ASP A 280 -9.84 -16.14 10.45
CA ASP A 280 -9.61 -17.47 11.05
C ASP A 280 -8.64 -17.39 12.22
N GLU A 281 -7.58 -16.57 12.08
CA GLU A 281 -6.55 -16.34 13.09
C GLU A 281 -5.87 -14.98 12.91
N ALA A 282 -5.33 -14.43 13.99
CA ALA A 282 -4.44 -13.26 13.96
C ALA A 282 -3.42 -13.36 15.10
N TYR A 283 -2.14 -13.04 14.80
CA TYR A 283 -1.04 -13.13 15.77
C TYR A 283 0.10 -12.17 15.43
N PHE A 284 1.01 -11.96 16.38
CA PHE A 284 2.26 -11.25 16.15
C PHE A 284 3.29 -12.17 15.51
N GLU A 285 3.88 -11.73 14.40
CA GLU A 285 4.85 -12.51 13.64
C GLU A 285 6.28 -12.14 14.07
N GLU A 286 6.95 -13.06 14.76
CA GLU A 286 8.29 -12.85 15.33
C GLU A 286 9.37 -12.60 14.27
N GLU A 287 9.20 -13.14 13.08
CA GLU A 287 10.13 -12.96 11.97
C GLU A 287 9.95 -11.63 11.24
N LEU A 288 8.92 -10.83 11.58
CA LEU A 288 8.63 -9.53 11.00
C LEU A 288 8.75 -8.40 12.06
N PRO A 289 9.97 -8.03 12.49
CA PRO A 289 10.17 -6.92 13.41
C PRO A 289 9.68 -5.60 12.80
N ASP A 290 9.10 -4.70 13.61
CA ASP A 290 8.45 -3.47 13.15
C ASP A 290 8.61 -2.32 14.16
N PRO A 291 9.06 -1.12 13.73
CA PRO A 291 9.24 0.05 14.60
C PRO A 291 7.94 0.87 14.77
N VAL A 292 6.77 0.27 14.66
CA VAL A 292 5.47 0.95 14.54
C VAL A 292 5.41 1.76 13.24
N CYS A 293 5.52 1.04 12.12
CA CYS A 293 5.54 1.61 10.77
C CYS A 293 4.59 0.84 9.84
N GLN A 294 4.24 1.45 8.72
CA GLN A 294 3.54 0.76 7.62
C GLN A 294 4.47 -0.28 6.97
N ALA A 295 3.86 -1.27 6.33
CA ALA A 295 4.53 -2.31 5.54
C ALA A 295 3.74 -2.60 4.27
N SER A 296 4.34 -3.27 3.30
CA SER A 296 3.63 -3.81 2.13
C SER A 296 3.69 -5.34 2.11
N ILE A 297 2.64 -5.96 1.56
CA ILE A 297 2.57 -7.41 1.32
C ILE A 297 1.97 -7.66 -0.07
N LEU A 298 2.55 -8.59 -0.82
CA LEU A 298 2.18 -8.83 -2.22
C LEU A 298 2.30 -10.32 -2.57
N ASP A 299 1.30 -10.88 -3.26
CA ASP A 299 1.44 -12.14 -3.98
C ASP A 299 2.33 -11.94 -5.22
N ILE A 300 3.44 -12.68 -5.28
CA ILE A 300 4.43 -12.57 -6.36
C ILE A 300 4.48 -13.80 -7.27
N GLY A 301 3.67 -14.81 -6.99
CA GLY A 301 3.58 -16.02 -7.80
C GLY A 301 3.22 -17.27 -7.02
N GLU A 302 3.50 -18.42 -7.60
CA GLU A 302 3.13 -19.71 -7.05
C GLU A 302 4.30 -20.70 -7.08
N LEU A 303 4.40 -21.52 -6.05
CA LEU A 303 5.30 -22.68 -5.99
C LEU A 303 4.56 -23.89 -5.38
N ASN A 304 4.46 -24.98 -6.14
CA ASN A 304 3.81 -26.24 -5.71
C ASN A 304 2.36 -26.04 -5.22
N GLY A 305 1.60 -25.15 -5.86
CA GLY A 305 0.20 -24.87 -5.50
C GLY A 305 0.02 -23.95 -4.29
N LYS A 306 1.09 -23.29 -3.84
CA LYS A 306 1.06 -22.30 -2.76
C LYS A 306 1.50 -20.94 -3.27
N ALA A 307 0.84 -19.90 -2.82
CA ALA A 307 1.24 -18.52 -3.11
C ALA A 307 2.61 -18.21 -2.51
N ILE A 308 3.44 -17.51 -3.28
CA ILE A 308 4.71 -16.93 -2.82
C ILE A 308 4.44 -15.49 -2.41
N ILE A 309 4.69 -15.15 -1.16
CA ILE A 309 4.37 -13.85 -0.60
C ILE A 309 5.65 -13.06 -0.34
N ALA A 310 5.70 -11.83 -0.85
CA ALA A 310 6.72 -10.85 -0.50
C ALA A 310 6.16 -9.86 0.53
N HIS A 311 6.95 -9.52 1.55
CA HIS A 311 6.64 -8.53 2.56
C HIS A 311 7.78 -7.52 2.65
N SER A 312 7.49 -6.22 2.63
CA SER A 312 8.51 -5.18 2.80
C SER A 312 8.17 -4.28 3.98
N ASN A 313 9.17 -3.99 4.82
CA ASN A 313 9.06 -3.04 5.92
C ASN A 313 10.43 -2.52 6.35
N ALA A 314 10.44 -1.45 7.15
CA ALA A 314 11.59 -1.07 7.97
C ALA A 314 11.78 -2.17 9.03
N ALA A 315 12.72 -3.08 8.79
CA ALA A 315 12.86 -4.32 9.58
C ALA A 315 13.73 -4.13 10.84
N ASP A 316 13.37 -3.13 11.66
CA ASP A 316 14.01 -2.81 12.92
C ASP A 316 12.93 -2.63 14.01
N GLU A 317 13.23 -2.95 15.25
CA GLU A 317 12.27 -2.81 16.35
C GLU A 317 12.16 -1.39 16.91
N LYS A 318 13.12 -0.51 16.62
CA LYS A 318 13.25 0.80 17.28
C LYS A 318 13.07 1.96 16.33
N GLU A 319 13.69 1.88 15.15
CA GLU A 319 13.83 3.00 14.23
C GLU A 319 13.35 2.64 12.83
N ARG A 320 12.89 3.62 12.07
CA ARG A 320 12.50 3.47 10.67
C ARG A 320 13.74 3.40 9.79
N ASN A 321 14.34 2.22 9.72
CA ASN A 321 15.53 1.92 8.91
C ASN A 321 15.54 0.45 8.48
N TYR A 322 16.61 -0.02 7.83
CA TYR A 322 16.78 -1.40 7.37
C TYR A 322 15.62 -1.89 6.50
N LEU A 323 15.23 -1.07 5.50
CA LEU A 323 14.19 -1.51 4.57
C LEU A 323 14.58 -2.85 3.92
N THR A 324 13.75 -3.84 4.15
CA THR A 324 14.00 -5.23 3.78
C THR A 324 12.78 -5.82 3.09
N ILE A 325 12.97 -6.65 2.08
CA ILE A 325 11.95 -7.54 1.55
C ILE A 325 12.21 -8.93 2.12
N LYS A 326 11.18 -9.55 2.67
CA LYS A 326 11.20 -10.96 3.08
C LYS A 326 10.22 -11.75 2.22
N ILE A 327 10.61 -12.93 1.80
CA ILE A 327 9.78 -13.79 0.95
C ILE A 327 9.44 -15.08 1.69
N SER A 328 8.15 -15.40 1.70
CA SER A 328 7.60 -16.65 2.18
C SER A 328 7.20 -17.53 1.00
N TYR A 329 7.65 -18.78 1.01
CA TYR A 329 7.28 -19.80 0.03
C TYR A 329 6.19 -20.76 0.55
N ASP A 330 5.62 -20.47 1.71
CA ASP A 330 4.63 -21.29 2.41
C ASP A 330 3.42 -20.50 2.92
N GLU A 331 3.09 -19.41 2.20
CA GLU A 331 1.91 -18.56 2.44
C GLU A 331 1.97 -17.79 3.76
N GLY A 332 3.14 -17.27 4.11
CA GLY A 332 3.33 -16.38 5.27
C GLY A 332 3.62 -17.12 6.58
N LYS A 333 3.97 -18.42 6.54
CA LYS A 333 4.30 -19.20 7.74
C LYS A 333 5.76 -19.05 8.16
N THR A 334 6.67 -18.91 7.18
CA THR A 334 8.10 -18.66 7.40
C THR A 334 8.60 -17.59 6.44
N TRP A 335 9.64 -16.84 6.85
CA TRP A 335 10.15 -15.68 6.13
C TRP A 335 11.68 -15.73 5.95
N ASP A 336 12.18 -16.88 5.53
CA ASP A 336 13.62 -17.21 5.51
C ASP A 336 14.41 -16.47 4.41
N HIS A 337 13.79 -16.08 3.30
CA HIS A 337 14.48 -15.42 2.21
C HIS A 337 14.46 -13.90 2.42
N ILE A 338 15.60 -13.33 2.80
CA ILE A 338 15.77 -11.94 3.20
C ILE A 338 16.56 -11.18 2.14
N ILE A 339 15.99 -10.08 1.62
CA ILE A 339 16.61 -9.22 0.61
C ILE A 339 16.72 -7.80 1.19
N PRO A 340 17.92 -7.34 1.56
CA PRO A 340 18.14 -5.94 1.93
C PRO A 340 17.87 -5.01 0.74
N VAL A 341 17.05 -3.98 0.95
CA VAL A 341 16.66 -3.03 -0.11
C VAL A 341 17.46 -1.74 0.01
N ASP A 342 17.39 -1.10 1.16
CA ASP A 342 18.14 0.12 1.44
C ASP A 342 18.87 -0.08 2.78
N PHE A 343 20.13 -0.38 2.63
CA PHE A 343 21.04 -0.69 3.70
C PHE A 343 22.40 -0.07 3.37
N THR A 344 22.69 1.07 3.96
CA THR A 344 24.04 1.63 3.91
C THR A 344 24.80 1.12 5.12
N GLY A 345 25.61 0.08 4.92
CA GLY A 345 26.49 -0.43 5.96
C GLY A 345 27.45 0.64 6.49
N GLU A 346 27.76 0.57 7.78
CA GLU A 346 28.89 1.20 8.48
C GLU A 346 28.96 2.74 8.54
N SER A 347 28.04 3.52 7.99
CA SER A 347 28.00 4.95 8.30
C SER A 347 27.18 5.20 9.57
N GLU A 348 27.65 6.14 10.44
CA GLU A 348 26.96 6.54 11.66
C GLU A 348 25.56 7.13 11.45
N LYS A 349 25.14 7.29 10.19
CA LYS A 349 23.79 7.67 9.76
C LYS A 349 23.26 6.64 8.81
N LEU A 350 22.51 5.68 9.35
CA LEU A 350 21.70 4.77 8.53
C LEU A 350 20.68 5.57 7.73
N PRO A 351 20.41 5.24 6.47
CA PRO A 351 19.37 5.91 5.73
C PRO A 351 18.05 5.61 6.44
N TRP A 352 17.35 6.68 6.79
CA TRP A 352 16.04 6.60 7.34
C TRP A 352 15.08 6.20 6.23
N THR A 353 14.46 5.03 6.36
CA THR A 353 13.47 4.48 5.42
C THR A 353 12.18 4.24 6.18
N ALA A 354 11.04 4.52 5.56
CA ALA A 354 9.77 4.39 6.25
C ALA A 354 8.76 3.56 5.45
N TYR A 355 7.72 4.21 4.95
CA TYR A 355 6.65 3.53 4.23
C TYR A 355 7.14 3.02 2.88
N SER A 356 6.65 1.86 2.49
CA SER A 356 7.00 1.23 1.22
C SER A 356 5.80 0.54 0.60
N ASP A 357 5.80 0.42 -0.74
CA ASP A 357 4.82 -0.39 -1.45
C ASP A 357 5.47 -1.22 -2.55
N LEU A 358 5.05 -2.47 -2.68
CA LEU A 358 5.59 -3.47 -3.59
C LEU A 358 4.74 -3.57 -4.86
N VAL A 359 5.40 -3.86 -5.98
CA VAL A 359 4.75 -4.20 -7.25
C VAL A 359 5.49 -5.34 -7.95
N LYS A 360 4.77 -6.31 -8.49
CA LYS A 360 5.35 -7.35 -9.35
C LYS A 360 5.60 -6.76 -10.74
N LEU A 361 6.86 -6.87 -11.22
CA LEU A 361 7.25 -6.45 -12.58
C LEU A 361 7.22 -7.65 -13.53
N ASP A 362 7.80 -8.77 -13.11
CA ASP A 362 7.79 -10.05 -13.83
C ASP A 362 8.01 -11.23 -12.86
N GLU A 363 8.29 -12.43 -13.39
CA GLU A 363 8.48 -13.64 -12.59
C GLU A 363 9.79 -13.68 -11.78
N GLN A 364 10.69 -12.72 -11.96
CA GLN A 364 12.01 -12.67 -11.32
C GLN A 364 12.28 -11.35 -10.61
N THR A 365 11.51 -10.29 -10.92
CA THR A 365 11.76 -8.95 -10.43
C THR A 365 10.54 -8.31 -9.78
N LEU A 366 10.80 -7.59 -8.69
CA LEU A 366 9.87 -6.73 -7.99
C LEU A 366 10.30 -5.28 -8.14
N GLY A 367 9.33 -4.38 -8.16
CA GLY A 367 9.54 -2.96 -7.89
C GLY A 367 9.16 -2.66 -6.44
N ILE A 368 9.89 -1.75 -5.82
CA ILE A 368 9.53 -1.20 -4.51
C ILE A 368 9.60 0.33 -4.57
N LEU A 369 8.50 0.98 -4.20
CA LEU A 369 8.40 2.42 -4.03
C LEU A 369 8.43 2.73 -2.54
N TYR A 370 9.37 3.59 -2.07
CA TYR A 370 9.55 3.79 -0.64
C TYR A 370 10.06 5.18 -0.26
N GLU A 371 9.72 5.59 0.96
CA GLU A 371 10.19 6.83 1.59
C GLU A 371 11.62 6.68 2.09
N ARG A 372 12.45 7.70 1.82
CA ARG A 372 13.85 7.74 2.22
C ARG A 372 14.26 9.14 2.68
N ASP A 373 15.42 9.23 3.36
CA ASP A 373 16.07 10.47 3.75
C ASP A 373 15.13 11.41 4.54
N ASN A 374 14.54 10.87 5.62
CA ASN A 374 13.61 11.60 6.46
C ASN A 374 12.49 12.30 5.67
N TYR A 375 11.83 11.54 4.76
CA TYR A 375 10.75 11.96 3.84
C TYR A 375 11.16 12.95 2.73
N HIS A 376 12.46 13.25 2.54
CA HIS A 376 12.88 14.12 1.45
C HIS A 376 12.72 13.46 0.06
N GLN A 377 12.67 12.14 0.02
CA GLN A 377 12.62 11.38 -1.22
C GLN A 377 11.61 10.23 -1.14
N ILE A 378 10.88 10.02 -2.23
CA ILE A 378 10.26 8.73 -2.55
C ILE A 378 10.98 8.19 -3.77
N VAL A 379 11.58 7.03 -3.61
CA VAL A 379 12.40 6.37 -4.64
C VAL A 379 11.76 5.05 -5.08
N PHE A 380 12.00 4.69 -6.33
CA PHE A 380 11.63 3.40 -6.89
C PHE A 380 12.88 2.58 -7.15
N LYS A 381 12.87 1.31 -6.77
CA LYS A 381 14.00 0.39 -6.96
C LYS A 381 13.54 -0.93 -7.53
N ILE A 382 14.31 -1.46 -8.49
CA ILE A 382 14.07 -2.78 -9.08
C ILE A 382 14.93 -3.80 -8.33
N ILE A 383 14.30 -4.89 -7.88
CA ILE A 383 14.92 -5.92 -7.05
C ILE A 383 14.72 -7.28 -7.73
N SER A 384 15.81 -8.03 -7.95
CA SER A 384 15.71 -9.44 -8.29
C SER A 384 15.46 -10.25 -7.00
N TRP A 385 14.46 -11.13 -7.04
CA TRP A 385 14.08 -11.94 -5.89
C TRP A 385 14.30 -13.46 -6.11
N ARG A 386 14.69 -13.85 -7.34
CA ARG A 386 15.08 -15.21 -7.72
C ARG A 386 16.55 -15.30 -8.07
#